data_f9449e0972ec8631b33178af50fb543f
#
_entry.id   f9449e0972ec8631b33178af50fb543f
#
_cell.length_a   1.000
_cell.length_b   1.000
_cell.length_c   1.000
_cell.angle_alpha   90.00
_cell.angle_beta   90.00
_cell.angle_gamma   90.00
#
_symmetry.space_group_name_H-M   'P 1'
#
loop_
_entity.id
_entity.type
_entity.pdbx_description
1 polymer ?
#
loop_
_entity_poly.entity_id
_entity_poly.type
_entity_poly.pdbx_seq_one_letter_code
_entity_poly.pdbx_strand_id
1 'polypeptide(L)'
;MHQLTLAEIARALAAKQFSSEELSGALLARIQALDTQLNSFVTVTADQALEQARAADARRAAGENGALLGAPIAHKDLFCTQGVRTSCGSKMLDNFTAPYDATVVEKLKAAGTVSLGKLNMDEFAMGSSNESSHYGPVKNPWALDRVPGGSSGGSAAAVAARLVPGATGTDTGGSIRQPAAFTNLTGIKPTYGRVSRWGMVAYASSLDQGGPLARTAEDCALLLGAMAGFDPKDSTSVDAPVDDYLAALAQPLAGLRIGLPKEYFGAGLDARIGAAVMAVVEELKKLGATVRDVSLPNMQHAIPAYYVIAPAEASSNLSRFDGVRFGYRCEDPRDLTDLYKRSRAEGFGSEVKRRIMVGTYALSAGYYDAYYLKAQKIRRLIKNDFVQAFEGVDLILGPTTPNPAWKLGEKNNDPVAQYLEDIYTITANLAGLPGLSMPAGFVDGLPVGVQLLAPYFQEGRLLNVAHQYQQVTDWHKQAPAGF
;
A
#
# COMPACT_ATOMS: atom_id res chain seq x y z
N MET A 1 1.37 -16.48 -19.82
CA MET A 1 1.17 -15.01 -19.63
C MET A 1 1.19 -14.57 -18.16
N HIS A 2 0.40 -15.17 -17.26
CA HIS A 2 0.31 -14.77 -15.83
C HIS A 2 1.64 -14.84 -15.04
N GLN A 3 2.63 -15.60 -15.53
CA GLN A 3 3.95 -15.67 -14.91
C GLN A 3 4.86 -14.46 -15.21
N LEU A 4 4.53 -13.67 -16.23
CA LEU A 4 5.32 -12.48 -16.62
C LEU A 4 5.15 -11.35 -15.59
N THR A 5 6.21 -10.60 -15.32
CA THR A 5 6.16 -9.34 -14.55
C THR A 5 5.46 -8.25 -15.38
N LEU A 6 5.08 -7.14 -14.77
CA LEU A 6 4.48 -6.02 -15.50
C LEU A 6 5.42 -5.48 -16.59
N ALA A 7 6.71 -5.36 -16.29
CA ALA A 7 7.73 -4.93 -17.24
C ALA A 7 7.92 -5.93 -18.39
N GLU A 8 7.88 -7.23 -18.11
CA GLU A 8 7.93 -8.27 -19.14
C GLU A 8 6.66 -8.25 -20.02
N ILE A 9 5.48 -8.05 -19.42
CA ILE A 9 4.22 -7.85 -20.14
C ILE A 9 4.31 -6.64 -21.07
N ALA A 10 4.82 -5.50 -20.58
CA ALA A 10 5.01 -4.32 -21.39
C ALA A 10 5.87 -4.57 -22.63
N ARG A 11 7.01 -5.28 -22.45
CA ARG A 11 7.90 -5.70 -23.54
C ARG A 11 7.22 -6.69 -24.51
N ALA A 12 6.48 -7.67 -23.99
CA ALA A 12 5.78 -8.67 -24.79
C ALA A 12 4.64 -8.06 -25.63
N LEU A 13 3.86 -7.14 -25.06
CA LEU A 13 2.82 -6.37 -25.77
C LEU A 13 3.44 -5.49 -26.88
N ALA A 14 4.56 -4.81 -26.59
CA ALA A 14 5.28 -4.01 -27.58
C ALA A 14 5.83 -4.88 -28.72
N ALA A 15 6.29 -6.09 -28.43
CA ALA A 15 6.77 -7.07 -29.40
C ALA A 15 5.63 -7.86 -30.09
N LYS A 16 4.36 -7.57 -29.77
CA LYS A 16 3.16 -8.23 -30.34
C LYS A 16 3.17 -9.76 -30.15
N GLN A 17 3.70 -10.25 -29.02
CA GLN A 17 3.70 -11.67 -28.68
C GLN A 17 2.30 -12.18 -28.33
N PHE A 18 1.46 -11.31 -27.82
CA PHE A 18 0.03 -11.48 -27.56
C PHE A 18 -0.64 -10.10 -27.51
N SER A 19 -1.97 -10.06 -27.60
CA SER A 19 -2.75 -8.83 -27.46
C SER A 19 -3.08 -8.52 -26.01
N SER A 20 -3.47 -7.28 -25.74
CA SER A 20 -4.00 -6.87 -24.42
C SER A 20 -5.31 -7.60 -24.12
N GLU A 21 -6.17 -7.82 -25.15
CA GLU A 21 -7.42 -8.55 -24.99
C GLU A 21 -7.18 -10.01 -24.60
N GLU A 22 -6.26 -10.72 -25.26
CA GLU A 22 -5.88 -12.10 -24.89
C GLU A 22 -5.36 -12.19 -23.48
N LEU A 23 -4.45 -11.29 -23.08
CA LEU A 23 -3.89 -11.26 -21.74
C LEU A 23 -4.97 -10.96 -20.68
N SER A 24 -5.80 -9.94 -20.91
CA SER A 24 -6.86 -9.55 -19.99
C SER A 24 -7.90 -10.66 -19.83
N GLY A 25 -8.29 -11.31 -20.91
CA GLY A 25 -9.19 -12.47 -20.89
C GLY A 25 -8.61 -13.65 -20.08
N ALA A 26 -7.32 -13.95 -20.26
CA ALA A 26 -6.64 -15.01 -19.50
C ALA A 26 -6.57 -14.70 -17.99
N LEU A 27 -6.31 -13.43 -17.61
CA LEU A 27 -6.28 -13.03 -16.21
C LEU A 27 -7.68 -13.00 -15.59
N LEU A 28 -8.70 -12.55 -16.30
CA LEU A 28 -10.09 -12.59 -15.85
C LEU A 28 -10.56 -14.04 -15.59
N ALA A 29 -10.26 -14.97 -16.48
CA ALA A 29 -10.52 -16.38 -16.28
C ALA A 29 -9.79 -16.95 -15.05
N ARG A 30 -8.55 -16.52 -14.82
CA ARG A 30 -7.76 -16.90 -13.64
C ARG A 30 -8.36 -16.32 -12.34
N ILE A 31 -8.80 -15.06 -12.35
CA ILE A 31 -9.51 -14.44 -11.21
C ILE A 31 -10.77 -15.26 -10.88
N GLN A 32 -11.58 -15.56 -11.89
CA GLN A 32 -12.80 -16.37 -11.70
C GLN A 32 -12.50 -17.75 -11.08
N ALA A 33 -11.42 -18.39 -11.48
CA ALA A 33 -11.06 -19.73 -11.01
C ALA A 33 -10.49 -19.75 -9.59
N LEU A 34 -9.73 -18.73 -9.20
CA LEU A 34 -8.86 -18.79 -8.01
C LEU A 34 -9.24 -17.80 -6.90
N ASP A 35 -9.85 -16.66 -7.21
CA ASP A 35 -10.08 -15.60 -6.21
C ASP A 35 -11.07 -15.99 -5.11
N THR A 36 -11.94 -16.96 -5.35
CA THR A 36 -12.82 -17.53 -4.31
C THR A 36 -12.04 -18.11 -3.13
N GLN A 37 -10.79 -18.53 -3.33
CA GLN A 37 -9.92 -19.02 -2.26
C GLN A 37 -9.27 -17.87 -1.47
N LEU A 38 -9.09 -16.69 -2.08
CA LEU A 38 -8.36 -15.55 -1.54
C LEU A 38 -9.26 -14.42 -1.05
N ASN A 39 -10.40 -14.20 -1.71
CA ASN A 39 -11.30 -13.06 -1.49
C ASN A 39 -10.58 -11.71 -1.72
N SER A 40 -9.71 -11.63 -2.72
CA SER A 40 -8.89 -10.46 -2.98
C SER A 40 -9.60 -9.38 -3.80
N PHE A 41 -10.66 -9.73 -4.54
CA PHE A 41 -11.50 -8.77 -5.28
C PHE A 41 -12.86 -8.54 -4.59
N VAL A 42 -13.31 -7.29 -4.57
CA VAL A 42 -14.68 -6.91 -4.19
C VAL A 42 -15.56 -6.64 -5.41
N THR A 43 -14.96 -6.27 -6.53
CA THR A 43 -15.64 -6.05 -7.81
C THR A 43 -14.70 -6.41 -8.95
N VAL A 44 -15.14 -7.28 -9.86
CA VAL A 44 -14.43 -7.57 -11.13
C VAL A 44 -15.19 -6.84 -12.25
N THR A 45 -14.46 -6.09 -13.08
CA THR A 45 -15.03 -5.25 -14.16
C THR A 45 -14.74 -5.86 -15.52
N ALA A 46 -15.14 -7.11 -15.75
CA ALA A 46 -14.76 -7.92 -16.92
C ALA A 46 -15.07 -7.25 -18.26
N ASP A 47 -16.30 -6.77 -18.45
CA ASP A 47 -16.71 -6.16 -19.74
C ASP A 47 -15.93 -4.87 -20.02
N GLN A 48 -15.80 -3.99 -19.02
CA GLN A 48 -15.01 -2.76 -19.13
C GLN A 48 -13.52 -3.05 -19.37
N ALA A 49 -12.97 -4.07 -18.73
CA ALA A 49 -11.58 -4.47 -18.92
C ALA A 49 -11.32 -4.95 -20.36
N LEU A 50 -12.19 -5.77 -20.93
CA LEU A 50 -12.06 -6.23 -22.32
C LEU A 50 -12.25 -5.09 -23.32
N GLU A 51 -13.14 -4.14 -23.05
CA GLU A 51 -13.29 -2.93 -23.85
C GLU A 51 -12.01 -2.07 -23.84
N GLN A 52 -11.46 -1.82 -22.65
CA GLN A 52 -10.19 -1.09 -22.47
C GLN A 52 -9.03 -1.81 -23.16
N ALA A 53 -8.98 -3.14 -23.06
CA ALA A 53 -7.94 -3.94 -23.69
C ALA A 53 -7.99 -3.85 -25.24
N ARG A 54 -9.18 -3.98 -25.85
CA ARG A 54 -9.37 -3.78 -27.30
C ARG A 54 -9.00 -2.36 -27.74
N ALA A 55 -9.37 -1.35 -26.95
CA ALA A 55 -8.99 0.03 -27.22
C ALA A 55 -7.47 0.23 -27.18
N ALA A 56 -6.78 -0.40 -26.20
CA ALA A 56 -5.31 -0.35 -26.11
C ALA A 56 -4.64 -1.06 -27.30
N ASP A 57 -5.16 -2.20 -27.76
CA ASP A 57 -4.67 -2.91 -28.94
C ASP A 57 -4.85 -2.06 -30.22
N ALA A 58 -5.98 -1.36 -30.37
CA ALA A 58 -6.22 -0.44 -31.47
C ALA A 58 -5.24 0.76 -31.46
N ARG A 59 -4.99 1.37 -30.29
CA ARG A 59 -3.98 2.45 -30.11
C ARG A 59 -2.59 1.96 -30.50
N ARG A 60 -2.21 0.75 -30.09
CA ARG A 60 -0.92 0.12 -30.44
C ARG A 60 -0.82 -0.16 -31.94
N ALA A 61 -1.90 -0.64 -32.57
CA ALA A 61 -1.95 -0.85 -34.01
C ALA A 61 -1.80 0.47 -34.80
N ALA A 62 -2.28 1.58 -34.23
CA ALA A 62 -2.11 2.92 -34.78
C ALA A 62 -0.70 3.52 -34.57
N GLY A 63 0.22 2.77 -33.91
CA GLY A 63 1.62 3.17 -33.73
C GLY A 63 1.91 3.83 -32.38
N GLU A 64 0.95 3.88 -31.44
CA GLU A 64 1.20 4.42 -30.12
C GLU A 64 2.07 3.44 -29.29
N ASN A 65 3.10 3.98 -28.65
CA ASN A 65 4.05 3.23 -27.83
C ASN A 65 4.07 3.78 -26.41
N GLY A 66 3.49 3.04 -25.47
CA GLY A 66 3.53 3.34 -24.04
C GLY A 66 3.90 2.11 -23.23
N ALA A 67 4.76 2.27 -22.24
CA ALA A 67 5.21 1.15 -21.41
C ALA A 67 4.06 0.44 -20.67
N LEU A 68 2.98 1.16 -20.34
CA LEU A 68 1.81 0.60 -19.66
C LEU A 68 0.60 0.41 -20.60
N LEU A 69 0.74 0.72 -21.89
CA LEU A 69 -0.37 0.60 -22.84
C LEU A 69 -0.83 -0.85 -22.95
N GLY A 70 -2.08 -1.12 -22.56
CA GLY A 70 -2.69 -2.45 -22.56
C GLY A 70 -2.27 -3.35 -21.39
N ALA A 71 -1.51 -2.85 -20.42
CA ALA A 71 -1.09 -3.63 -19.25
C ALA A 71 -2.23 -3.73 -18.23
N PRO A 72 -2.66 -4.95 -17.82
CA PRO A 72 -3.71 -5.14 -16.84
C PRO A 72 -3.23 -4.80 -15.42
N ILE A 73 -4.06 -4.10 -14.66
CA ILE A 73 -3.86 -3.79 -13.23
C ILE A 73 -5.19 -3.87 -12.47
N ALA A 74 -5.14 -3.72 -11.15
CA ALA A 74 -6.35 -3.52 -10.36
C ALA A 74 -6.14 -2.45 -9.28
N HIS A 75 -7.24 -1.85 -8.82
CA HIS A 75 -7.20 -0.74 -7.88
C HIS A 75 -7.70 -1.13 -6.50
N LYS A 76 -6.97 -0.77 -5.44
CA LYS A 76 -7.51 -0.85 -4.07
C LYS A 76 -8.84 -0.10 -3.99
N ASP A 77 -9.81 -0.67 -3.29
CA ASP A 77 -11.22 -0.23 -3.36
C ASP A 77 -11.52 1.11 -2.68
N LEU A 78 -10.52 1.88 -2.30
CA LEU A 78 -10.70 3.27 -1.86
C LEU A 78 -10.43 4.32 -2.95
N PHE A 79 -9.84 3.94 -4.10
CA PHE A 79 -9.69 4.86 -5.23
C PHE A 79 -11.01 4.95 -5.98
N CYS A 80 -11.63 6.12 -6.02
CA CYS A 80 -12.81 6.37 -6.86
C CYS A 80 -12.51 6.00 -8.30
N THR A 81 -13.35 5.15 -8.87
CA THR A 81 -13.27 4.71 -10.27
C THR A 81 -14.63 4.96 -10.89
N GLN A 82 -14.70 5.87 -11.87
CA GLN A 82 -15.95 6.34 -12.45
C GLN A 82 -16.82 5.20 -12.96
N GLY A 83 -18.09 5.19 -12.54
CA GLY A 83 -19.06 4.17 -12.90
C GLY A 83 -18.87 2.82 -12.21
N VAL A 84 -17.88 2.70 -11.31
CA VAL A 84 -17.58 1.46 -10.58
C VAL A 84 -17.84 1.66 -9.08
N ARG A 85 -18.40 0.65 -8.44
CA ARG A 85 -18.58 0.63 -6.98
C ARG A 85 -17.24 0.86 -6.28
N THR A 86 -17.24 1.76 -5.30
CA THR A 86 -16.08 2.09 -4.47
C THR A 86 -16.50 2.07 -3.01
N SER A 87 -16.35 0.92 -2.37
CA SER A 87 -16.93 0.63 -1.06
C SER A 87 -15.98 0.86 0.11
N CYS A 88 -14.68 0.96 -0.11
CA CYS A 88 -13.66 0.99 0.94
C CYS A 88 -13.71 -0.22 1.89
N GLY A 89 -14.17 -1.39 1.42
CA GLY A 89 -14.36 -2.56 2.27
C GLY A 89 -15.44 -2.39 3.34
N SER A 90 -16.39 -1.45 3.17
CA SER A 90 -17.38 -1.05 4.17
C SER A 90 -18.81 -1.16 3.69
N LYS A 91 -19.71 -1.64 4.58
CA LYS A 91 -21.15 -1.55 4.36
C LYS A 91 -21.62 -0.09 4.17
N MET A 92 -20.95 0.85 4.81
CA MET A 92 -21.29 2.28 4.71
C MET A 92 -21.28 2.78 3.26
N LEU A 93 -20.39 2.28 2.40
CA LEU A 93 -20.25 2.66 1.00
C LEU A 93 -20.56 1.53 0.00
N ASP A 94 -21.19 0.43 0.44
CA ASP A 94 -21.50 -0.70 -0.43
C ASP A 94 -22.38 -0.33 -1.63
N ASN A 95 -23.22 0.67 -1.48
CA ASN A 95 -24.11 1.20 -2.53
C ASN A 95 -23.52 2.42 -3.26
N PHE A 96 -22.25 2.80 -3.04
CA PHE A 96 -21.66 3.98 -3.64
C PHE A 96 -20.95 3.64 -4.95
N THR A 97 -21.49 4.13 -6.06
CA THR A 97 -20.82 4.15 -7.37
C THR A 97 -20.15 5.50 -7.58
N ALA A 98 -18.85 5.50 -7.80
CA ALA A 98 -18.08 6.74 -7.91
C ALA A 98 -18.48 7.53 -9.19
N PRO A 99 -18.79 8.84 -9.07
CA PRO A 99 -19.17 9.67 -10.23
C PRO A 99 -17.96 10.22 -11.01
N TYR A 100 -16.75 10.01 -10.54
CA TYR A 100 -15.49 10.47 -11.15
C TYR A 100 -14.34 9.52 -10.83
N ASP A 101 -13.25 9.62 -11.59
CA ASP A 101 -12.00 8.92 -11.32
C ASP A 101 -11.14 9.67 -10.30
N ALA A 102 -10.46 8.95 -9.43
CA ALA A 102 -9.35 9.50 -8.66
C ALA A 102 -8.21 9.88 -9.62
N THR A 103 -7.42 10.91 -9.28
CA THR A 103 -6.27 11.34 -10.13
C THR A 103 -5.31 10.19 -10.44
N VAL A 104 -5.08 9.28 -9.49
CA VAL A 104 -4.28 8.06 -9.71
C VAL A 104 -4.89 7.19 -10.80
N VAL A 105 -6.22 7.02 -10.78
CA VAL A 105 -6.96 6.23 -11.78
C VAL A 105 -6.93 6.93 -13.14
N GLU A 106 -7.18 8.26 -13.18
CA GLU A 106 -7.08 9.08 -14.41
C GLU A 106 -5.71 8.93 -15.07
N LYS A 107 -4.62 9.06 -14.28
CA LYS A 107 -3.25 8.98 -14.80
C LYS A 107 -2.89 7.58 -15.31
N LEU A 108 -3.23 6.52 -14.59
CA LEU A 108 -2.99 5.15 -15.02
C LEU A 108 -3.81 4.80 -16.27
N LYS A 109 -5.07 5.24 -16.35
CA LYS A 109 -5.92 5.11 -17.53
C LYS A 109 -5.33 5.87 -18.73
N ALA A 110 -4.83 7.09 -18.53
CA ALA A 110 -4.15 7.88 -19.57
C ALA A 110 -2.86 7.17 -20.06
N ALA A 111 -2.12 6.50 -19.18
CA ALA A 111 -0.98 5.66 -19.53
C ALA A 111 -1.39 4.38 -20.29
N GLY A 112 -2.69 4.11 -20.43
CA GLY A 112 -3.24 3.01 -21.21
C GLY A 112 -3.39 1.70 -20.44
N THR A 113 -3.36 1.70 -19.10
CA THR A 113 -3.60 0.48 -18.33
C THR A 113 -5.03 -0.01 -18.49
N VAL A 114 -5.22 -1.32 -18.29
CA VAL A 114 -6.53 -2.00 -18.27
C VAL A 114 -6.90 -2.32 -16.83
N SER A 115 -8.03 -1.79 -16.34
CA SER A 115 -8.49 -2.05 -14.97
C SER A 115 -9.32 -3.33 -14.91
N LEU A 116 -8.83 -4.36 -14.20
CA LEU A 116 -9.55 -5.63 -14.00
C LEU A 116 -10.59 -5.56 -12.87
N GLY A 117 -10.51 -4.56 -12.00
CA GLY A 117 -11.48 -4.39 -10.91
C GLY A 117 -10.95 -3.70 -9.67
N LYS A 118 -11.71 -3.88 -8.57
CA LYS A 118 -11.48 -3.27 -7.26
C LYS A 118 -11.07 -4.34 -6.24
N LEU A 119 -10.01 -4.07 -5.51
CA LEU A 119 -9.35 -5.02 -4.62
C LEU A 119 -9.77 -4.77 -3.16
N ASN A 120 -10.03 -5.87 -2.46
CA ASN A 120 -10.46 -5.88 -1.07
C ASN A 120 -9.41 -5.25 -0.15
N MET A 121 -9.89 -4.74 0.97
CA MET A 121 -9.06 -3.97 1.90
C MET A 121 -9.65 -3.99 3.31
N ASP A 122 -8.86 -3.69 4.32
CA ASP A 122 -9.40 -3.33 5.62
C ASP A 122 -10.36 -2.14 5.50
N GLU A 123 -11.44 -2.16 6.24
CA GLU A 123 -12.49 -1.14 6.18
C GLU A 123 -11.93 0.27 6.36
N PHE A 124 -12.16 1.16 5.38
CA PHE A 124 -11.63 2.54 5.32
C PHE A 124 -10.11 2.63 5.55
N ALA A 125 -9.36 1.63 5.13
CA ALA A 125 -7.92 1.50 5.34
C ALA A 125 -7.48 1.44 6.83
N MET A 126 -8.39 1.05 7.73
CA MET A 126 -8.17 0.95 9.17
C MET A 126 -7.92 -0.49 9.60
N GLY A 127 -6.70 -0.94 9.46
CA GLY A 127 -6.27 -2.28 9.83
C GLY A 127 -4.89 -2.61 9.28
N SER A 128 -4.36 -3.75 9.71
CA SER A 128 -3.05 -4.27 9.30
C SER A 128 -3.09 -5.76 8.94
N SER A 129 -4.31 -6.31 8.69
CA SER A 129 -4.50 -7.75 8.44
C SER A 129 -5.43 -8.07 7.27
N ASN A 130 -6.29 -7.14 6.88
CA ASN A 130 -7.41 -7.31 5.95
C ASN A 130 -8.48 -8.30 6.45
N GLU A 131 -8.69 -8.31 7.77
CA GLU A 131 -9.77 -9.09 8.40
C GLU A 131 -11.03 -8.24 8.65
N SER A 132 -10.92 -6.90 8.63
CA SER A 132 -12.01 -5.98 8.98
C SER A 132 -12.96 -5.63 7.82
N SER A 133 -12.74 -6.17 6.63
CA SER A 133 -13.60 -5.91 5.47
C SER A 133 -15.03 -6.41 5.68
N HIS A 134 -16.01 -5.61 5.24
CA HIS A 134 -17.41 -6.02 5.16
C HIS A 134 -17.61 -7.27 4.28
N TYR A 135 -16.76 -7.47 3.28
CA TYR A 135 -16.80 -8.61 2.36
C TYR A 135 -16.07 -9.86 2.88
N GLY A 136 -15.62 -9.82 4.13
CA GLY A 136 -14.86 -10.89 4.75
C GLY A 136 -13.33 -10.75 4.58
N PRO A 137 -12.58 -11.61 5.30
CA PRO A 137 -11.12 -11.55 5.32
C PRO A 137 -10.52 -11.96 3.96
N VAL A 138 -9.39 -11.32 3.64
CA VAL A 138 -8.51 -11.77 2.56
C VAL A 138 -7.52 -12.78 3.11
N LYS A 139 -7.20 -13.80 2.33
CA LYS A 139 -6.27 -14.85 2.70
C LYS A 139 -4.91 -14.66 2.01
N ASN A 140 -3.86 -15.03 2.72
CA ASN A 140 -2.51 -14.99 2.16
C ASN A 140 -2.29 -16.16 1.18
N PRO A 141 -1.90 -15.93 -0.07
CA PRO A 141 -1.68 -17.03 -1.03
C PRO A 141 -0.51 -17.94 -0.65
N TRP A 142 0.41 -17.51 0.22
CA TRP A 142 1.50 -18.35 0.74
C TRP A 142 1.04 -19.34 1.82
N ALA A 143 -0.04 -19.02 2.55
CA ALA A 143 -0.67 -19.87 3.55
C ALA A 143 -2.09 -19.38 3.78
N LEU A 144 -3.09 -20.12 3.30
CA LEU A 144 -4.50 -19.70 3.27
C LEU A 144 -5.16 -19.54 4.67
N ASP A 145 -4.49 -19.99 5.72
CA ASP A 145 -4.89 -19.78 7.12
C ASP A 145 -4.28 -18.53 7.75
N ARG A 146 -3.53 -17.71 6.96
CA ARG A 146 -2.82 -16.53 7.45
C ARG A 146 -3.29 -15.24 6.78
N VAL A 147 -3.00 -14.12 7.45
CA VAL A 147 -3.29 -12.79 6.95
C VAL A 147 -2.32 -12.39 5.83
N PRO A 148 -2.77 -11.69 4.77
CA PRO A 148 -1.89 -11.16 3.74
C PRO A 148 -1.22 -9.83 4.17
N GLY A 149 -1.57 -9.34 5.38
CA GLY A 149 -1.32 -7.98 5.80
C GLY A 149 -2.39 -7.01 5.31
N GLY A 150 -2.30 -5.77 5.75
CA GLY A 150 -3.27 -4.72 5.46
C GLY A 150 -2.72 -3.30 5.66
N SER A 151 -3.54 -2.37 5.26
CA SER A 151 -4.92 -2.47 4.75
C SER A 151 -5.03 -2.79 3.26
N SER A 152 -3.93 -2.90 2.48
CA SER A 152 -3.95 -3.25 1.05
C SER A 152 -3.79 -4.76 0.83
N GLY A 153 -4.44 -5.59 1.67
CA GLY A 153 -4.28 -7.05 1.65
C GLY A 153 -4.79 -7.70 0.36
N GLY A 154 -5.93 -7.24 -0.17
CA GLY A 154 -6.45 -7.69 -1.46
C GLY A 154 -5.49 -7.36 -2.61
N SER A 155 -4.89 -6.16 -2.60
CA SER A 155 -3.87 -5.77 -3.60
C SER A 155 -2.66 -6.69 -3.55
N ALA A 156 -2.17 -6.96 -2.33
CA ALA A 156 -1.02 -7.84 -2.13
C ALA A 156 -1.33 -9.30 -2.50
N ALA A 157 -2.46 -9.84 -2.05
CA ALA A 157 -2.86 -11.21 -2.36
C ALA A 157 -3.08 -11.43 -3.86
N ALA A 158 -3.76 -10.50 -4.55
CA ALA A 158 -4.00 -10.60 -6.00
C ALA A 158 -2.70 -10.59 -6.81
N VAL A 159 -1.73 -9.73 -6.47
CA VAL A 159 -0.44 -9.68 -7.17
C VAL A 159 0.40 -10.91 -6.85
N ALA A 160 0.48 -11.34 -5.59
CA ALA A 160 1.23 -12.51 -5.19
C ALA A 160 0.70 -13.81 -5.83
N ALA A 161 -0.63 -13.96 -5.91
CA ALA A 161 -1.29 -15.08 -6.60
C ALA A 161 -1.28 -14.94 -8.12
N ARG A 162 -0.65 -13.90 -8.67
CA ARG A 162 -0.57 -13.65 -10.12
C ARG A 162 -1.92 -13.55 -10.80
N LEU A 163 -2.91 -13.00 -10.10
CA LEU A 163 -4.21 -12.63 -10.67
C LEU A 163 -4.13 -11.31 -11.44
N VAL A 164 -3.21 -10.44 -11.02
CA VAL A 164 -2.82 -9.20 -11.72
C VAL A 164 -1.32 -9.00 -11.61
N PRO A 165 -0.65 -8.39 -12.61
CA PRO A 165 0.79 -8.15 -12.56
C PRO A 165 1.20 -6.98 -11.64
N GLY A 166 0.28 -6.06 -11.35
CA GLY A 166 0.48 -4.92 -10.48
C GLY A 166 -0.82 -4.35 -9.95
N ALA A 167 -0.77 -3.68 -8.82
CA ALA A 167 -1.94 -3.09 -8.18
C ALA A 167 -1.62 -1.76 -7.51
N THR A 168 -2.64 -0.90 -7.35
CA THR A 168 -2.54 0.27 -6.48
C THR A 168 -2.83 -0.13 -5.03
N GLY A 169 -2.17 0.54 -4.10
CA GLY A 169 -2.42 0.45 -2.67
C GLY A 169 -2.35 1.82 -2.02
N THR A 170 -2.60 1.87 -0.71
CA THR A 170 -2.38 3.07 0.11
C THR A 170 -1.64 2.71 1.39
N ASP A 171 -0.87 3.66 1.89
CA ASP A 171 -0.01 3.47 3.06
C ASP A 171 -0.16 4.69 3.99
N THR A 172 -0.87 4.51 5.08
CA THR A 172 -1.08 5.51 6.12
C THR A 172 -0.20 5.22 7.35
N GLY A 173 0.08 3.95 7.61
CA GLY A 173 0.94 3.48 8.69
C GLY A 173 1.81 2.27 8.32
N GLY A 174 1.82 1.86 7.04
CA GLY A 174 2.51 0.67 6.56
C GLY A 174 1.72 -0.13 5.55
N SER A 175 0.51 0.33 5.17
CA SER A 175 -0.49 -0.47 4.45
C SER A 175 -0.18 -0.78 2.97
N ILE A 176 0.99 -0.42 2.46
CA ILE A 176 1.62 -0.94 1.23
C ILE A 176 2.77 -1.86 1.61
N ARG A 177 3.68 -1.38 2.47
CA ARG A 177 4.94 -2.03 2.80
C ARG A 177 4.75 -3.32 3.60
N GLN A 178 3.88 -3.33 4.60
CA GLN A 178 3.61 -4.51 5.42
C GLN A 178 2.96 -5.64 4.59
N PRO A 179 1.85 -5.44 3.85
CA PRO A 179 1.30 -6.50 3.03
C PRO A 179 2.26 -6.94 1.90
N ALA A 180 3.11 -6.05 1.36
CA ALA A 180 4.17 -6.46 0.44
C ALA A 180 5.16 -7.43 1.10
N ALA A 181 5.57 -7.15 2.37
CA ALA A 181 6.45 -8.04 3.13
C ALA A 181 5.82 -9.42 3.37
N PHE A 182 4.54 -9.50 3.75
CA PHE A 182 3.86 -10.75 4.06
C PHE A 182 3.52 -11.59 2.82
N THR A 183 3.60 -11.02 1.63
CA THR A 183 3.19 -11.71 0.39
C THR A 183 4.29 -11.81 -0.66
N ASN A 184 5.56 -11.55 -0.28
CA ASN A 184 6.74 -11.64 -1.14
C ASN A 184 6.71 -10.67 -2.33
N LEU A 185 6.30 -9.43 -2.10
CA LEU A 185 6.18 -8.40 -3.11
C LEU A 185 7.11 -7.21 -2.84
N THR A 186 7.30 -6.41 -3.87
CA THR A 186 7.83 -5.05 -3.77
C THR A 186 6.65 -4.08 -3.67
N GLY A 187 6.69 -3.20 -2.66
CA GLY A 187 5.68 -2.16 -2.49
C GLY A 187 6.34 -0.85 -2.06
N ILE A 188 5.99 0.25 -2.71
CA ILE A 188 6.56 1.56 -2.40
C ILE A 188 5.49 2.56 -1.99
N LYS A 189 5.70 3.15 -0.82
CA LYS A 189 5.03 4.37 -0.37
C LYS A 189 5.91 5.56 -0.75
N PRO A 190 5.50 6.42 -1.70
CA PRO A 190 6.29 7.59 -2.04
C PRO A 190 6.29 8.65 -0.94
N THR A 191 7.05 9.69 -1.11
CA THR A 191 7.03 10.92 -0.30
C THR A 191 5.59 11.44 -0.21
N TYR A 192 5.18 11.88 0.99
CA TYR A 192 3.87 12.51 1.18
C TYR A 192 3.69 13.69 0.21
N GLY A 193 2.59 13.66 -0.56
CA GLY A 193 2.29 14.65 -1.58
C GLY A 193 2.91 14.39 -2.97
N ARG A 194 3.70 13.32 -3.17
CA ARG A 194 4.23 12.92 -4.48
C ARG A 194 3.14 12.37 -5.41
N VAL A 195 2.16 11.67 -4.86
CA VAL A 195 1.00 11.13 -5.55
C VAL A 195 -0.25 11.80 -5.00
N SER A 196 -1.11 12.27 -5.89
CA SER A 196 -2.35 12.98 -5.52
C SER A 196 -3.27 12.09 -4.69
N ARG A 197 -3.91 12.71 -3.69
CA ARG A 197 -4.98 12.15 -2.87
C ARG A 197 -6.39 12.47 -3.36
N TRP A 198 -6.52 13.22 -4.46
CA TRP A 198 -7.83 13.52 -5.03
C TRP A 198 -8.54 12.25 -5.49
N GLY A 199 -9.77 12.06 -5.00
CA GLY A 199 -10.57 10.85 -5.28
C GLY A 199 -10.13 9.60 -4.51
N MET A 200 -9.13 9.70 -3.63
CA MET A 200 -8.77 8.69 -2.66
C MET A 200 -9.59 8.92 -1.39
N VAL A 201 -10.42 7.97 -0.98
CA VAL A 201 -11.22 8.09 0.25
C VAL A 201 -10.29 8.12 1.45
N ALA A 202 -10.36 9.20 2.24
CA ALA A 202 -9.40 9.49 3.28
C ALA A 202 -9.61 8.66 4.55
N TYR A 203 -8.51 8.13 5.09
CA TYR A 203 -8.41 7.69 6.48
C TYR A 203 -7.84 8.81 7.35
N ALA A 204 -6.57 9.15 7.20
CA ALA A 204 -5.87 10.19 7.95
C ALA A 204 -5.15 11.15 6.99
N SER A 205 -5.73 12.33 6.79
CA SER A 205 -5.37 13.24 5.70
C SER A 205 -3.90 13.68 5.69
N SER A 206 -3.25 13.75 6.85
CA SER A 206 -1.84 14.15 6.96
C SER A 206 -0.85 12.98 6.82
N LEU A 207 -1.34 11.76 6.61
CA LEU A 207 -0.55 10.53 6.57
C LEU A 207 -0.79 9.69 5.31
N ASP A 208 -2.02 9.70 4.78
CA ASP A 208 -2.42 8.87 3.64
C ASP A 208 -1.57 9.13 2.40
N GLN A 209 -1.07 8.07 1.76
CA GLN A 209 -0.34 8.15 0.52
C GLN A 209 -0.65 6.94 -0.37
N GLY A 210 -0.94 7.20 -1.67
CA GLY A 210 -1.08 6.16 -2.69
C GLY A 210 0.27 5.70 -3.21
N GLY A 211 0.35 4.42 -3.62
CA GLY A 211 1.54 3.85 -4.25
C GLY A 211 1.27 2.46 -4.82
N PRO A 212 2.22 1.88 -5.58
CA PRO A 212 2.07 0.58 -6.21
C PRO A 212 2.55 -0.58 -5.33
N LEU A 213 1.97 -1.76 -5.61
CA LEU A 213 2.48 -3.08 -5.24
C LEU A 213 2.66 -3.89 -6.53
N ALA A 214 3.82 -4.53 -6.67
CA ALA A 214 4.15 -5.38 -7.80
C ALA A 214 5.23 -6.40 -7.39
N ARG A 215 5.62 -7.29 -8.31
CA ARG A 215 6.63 -8.31 -7.99
C ARG A 215 8.05 -7.76 -7.95
N THR A 216 8.34 -6.76 -8.77
CA THR A 216 9.69 -6.22 -8.93
C THR A 216 9.75 -4.71 -8.69
N ALA A 217 10.95 -4.21 -8.42
CA ALA A 217 11.21 -2.77 -8.34
C ALA A 217 11.02 -2.08 -9.71
N GLU A 218 11.31 -2.77 -10.83
CA GLU A 218 11.06 -2.27 -12.19
C GLU A 218 9.56 -2.07 -12.43
N ASP A 219 8.72 -3.03 -12.02
CA ASP A 219 7.26 -2.91 -12.11
C ASP A 219 6.74 -1.74 -11.28
N CYS A 220 7.27 -1.58 -10.06
CA CYS A 220 6.92 -0.45 -9.18
C CYS A 220 7.36 0.89 -9.78
N ALA A 221 8.51 0.95 -10.45
CA ALA A 221 9.00 2.14 -11.13
C ALA A 221 8.08 2.56 -12.29
N LEU A 222 7.60 1.60 -13.10
CA LEU A 222 6.63 1.83 -14.15
C LEU A 222 5.32 2.42 -13.62
N LEU A 223 4.75 1.80 -12.59
CA LEU A 223 3.48 2.24 -12.00
C LEU A 223 3.62 3.60 -11.30
N LEU A 224 4.67 3.77 -10.48
CA LEU A 224 4.89 5.03 -9.76
C LEU A 224 5.15 6.18 -10.72
N GLY A 225 5.88 5.95 -11.81
CA GLY A 225 6.13 6.95 -12.84
C GLY A 225 4.84 7.48 -13.46
N ALA A 226 3.86 6.59 -13.67
CA ALA A 226 2.54 7.00 -14.17
C ALA A 226 1.68 7.69 -13.09
N MET A 227 1.81 7.32 -11.80
CA MET A 227 0.99 7.86 -10.72
C MET A 227 1.48 9.21 -10.18
N ALA A 228 2.79 9.45 -10.19
CA ALA A 228 3.43 10.61 -9.56
C ALA A 228 3.15 11.93 -10.28
N GLY A 229 3.38 13.04 -9.58
CA GLY A 229 3.35 14.41 -10.10
C GLY A 229 2.27 15.28 -9.48
N PHE A 230 2.45 16.59 -9.66
CA PHE A 230 1.58 17.63 -9.10
C PHE A 230 0.13 17.52 -9.58
N ASP A 231 -0.78 17.79 -8.66
CA ASP A 231 -2.22 17.86 -8.93
C ASP A 231 -2.83 19.07 -8.20
N PRO A 232 -3.33 20.09 -8.94
CA PRO A 232 -3.94 21.27 -8.32
C PRO A 232 -5.26 20.98 -7.61
N LYS A 233 -5.87 19.80 -7.81
CA LYS A 233 -7.08 19.36 -7.11
C LYS A 233 -6.79 18.91 -5.66
N ASP A 234 -5.53 18.58 -5.35
CA ASP A 234 -5.09 18.15 -4.01
C ASP A 234 -4.18 19.19 -3.37
N SER A 235 -4.68 19.89 -2.35
CA SER A 235 -3.92 20.91 -1.63
C SER A 235 -2.66 20.39 -0.91
N THR A 236 -2.49 19.09 -0.79
CA THR A 236 -1.30 18.45 -0.21
C THR A 236 -0.31 17.95 -1.26
N SER A 237 -0.67 18.01 -2.55
CA SER A 237 0.21 17.65 -3.66
C SER A 237 1.38 18.64 -3.76
N VAL A 238 2.60 18.12 -3.91
CA VAL A 238 3.81 18.93 -3.97
C VAL A 238 4.22 19.13 -5.42
N ASP A 239 4.39 20.40 -5.80
CA ASP A 239 4.94 20.76 -7.12
C ASP A 239 6.46 20.61 -7.11
N ALA A 240 6.90 19.37 -7.38
CA ALA A 240 8.30 19.00 -7.48
C ALA A 240 8.50 18.10 -8.71
N PRO A 241 9.66 18.22 -9.40
CA PRO A 241 9.98 17.36 -10.54
C PRO A 241 9.82 15.87 -10.21
N VAL A 242 9.33 15.10 -11.17
CA VAL A 242 9.26 13.64 -11.08
C VAL A 242 10.46 13.08 -11.83
N ASP A 243 11.25 12.28 -11.13
CA ASP A 243 12.41 11.61 -11.72
C ASP A 243 11.97 10.55 -12.74
N ASP A 244 12.84 10.25 -13.70
CA ASP A 244 12.71 9.03 -14.49
C ASP A 244 13.13 7.83 -13.62
N TYR A 245 12.14 7.20 -13.00
CA TYR A 245 12.38 6.08 -12.10
C TYR A 245 12.99 4.87 -12.82
N LEU A 246 12.71 4.67 -14.12
CA LEU A 246 13.31 3.58 -14.89
C LEU A 246 14.79 3.84 -15.15
N ALA A 247 15.14 5.06 -15.54
CA ALA A 247 16.54 5.45 -15.73
C ALA A 247 17.34 5.37 -14.42
N ALA A 248 16.69 5.62 -13.29
CA ALA A 248 17.33 5.52 -11.97
C ALA A 248 17.78 4.08 -11.61
N LEU A 249 17.13 3.03 -12.17
CA LEU A 249 17.41 1.62 -11.83
C LEU A 249 18.82 1.15 -12.24
N ALA A 250 19.47 1.84 -13.17
CA ALA A 250 20.77 1.47 -13.70
C ALA A 250 21.96 2.08 -12.92
N GLN A 251 21.71 2.84 -11.85
CA GLN A 251 22.77 3.52 -11.12
C GLN A 251 23.55 2.54 -10.24
N PRO A 252 24.92 2.60 -10.24
CA PRO A 252 25.72 1.73 -9.38
C PRO A 252 25.52 2.07 -7.90
N LEU A 253 25.61 1.04 -7.03
CA LEU A 253 25.49 1.24 -5.57
C LEU A 253 26.84 1.55 -4.90
N ALA A 254 27.93 1.65 -5.66
CA ALA A 254 29.25 1.97 -5.12
C ALA A 254 29.25 3.32 -4.39
N GLY A 255 29.67 3.29 -3.13
CA GLY A 255 29.72 4.49 -2.27
C GLY A 255 28.38 4.84 -1.59
N LEU A 256 27.29 4.11 -1.82
CA LEU A 256 26.03 4.29 -1.13
C LEU A 256 26.20 4.01 0.37
N ARG A 257 25.74 4.95 1.22
CA ARG A 257 25.85 4.85 2.68
C ARG A 257 24.49 4.44 3.26
N ILE A 258 24.45 3.26 3.91
CA ILE A 258 23.24 2.68 4.50
C ILE A 258 23.32 2.80 6.02
N GLY A 259 22.31 3.37 6.67
CA GLY A 259 22.12 3.43 8.10
C GLY A 259 21.31 2.24 8.63
N LEU A 260 21.80 1.61 9.70
CA LEU A 260 21.05 0.61 10.45
C LEU A 260 20.65 1.21 11.79
N PRO A 261 19.36 1.52 12.03
CA PRO A 261 18.91 1.99 13.33
C PRO A 261 19.06 0.88 14.38
N LYS A 262 19.81 1.15 15.45
CA LYS A 262 19.97 0.18 16.54
C LYS A 262 18.62 -0.19 17.17
N GLU A 263 17.67 0.72 17.17
CA GLU A 263 16.32 0.54 17.71
C GLU A 263 15.48 -0.48 16.91
N TYR A 264 15.86 -0.78 15.66
CA TYR A 264 15.16 -1.78 14.85
C TYR A 264 15.51 -3.23 15.20
N PHE A 265 16.62 -3.44 15.91
CA PHE A 265 17.15 -4.77 16.24
C PHE A 265 17.03 -5.10 17.74
N GLY A 266 16.06 -4.48 18.44
CA GLY A 266 15.79 -4.68 19.85
C GLY A 266 14.88 -5.87 20.15
N ALA A 267 14.48 -5.97 21.42
CA ALA A 267 13.51 -6.96 21.87
C ALA A 267 12.17 -6.79 21.11
N GLY A 268 11.58 -7.89 20.69
CA GLY A 268 10.32 -7.92 19.91
C GLY A 268 10.48 -8.19 18.42
N LEU A 269 11.71 -8.12 17.87
CA LEU A 269 12.01 -8.61 16.53
C LEU A 269 12.29 -10.12 16.56
N ASP A 270 11.63 -10.90 15.70
CA ASP A 270 12.00 -12.30 15.47
C ASP A 270 13.46 -12.35 14.98
N ALA A 271 14.29 -13.12 15.69
CA ALA A 271 15.73 -13.21 15.39
C ALA A 271 16.01 -13.69 13.96
N ARG A 272 15.12 -14.50 13.39
CA ARG A 272 15.25 -15.04 12.01
C ARG A 272 14.97 -13.95 10.97
N ILE A 273 14.04 -13.02 11.27
CA ILE A 273 13.83 -11.81 10.45
C ILE A 273 15.05 -10.91 10.55
N GLY A 274 15.59 -10.70 11.75
CA GLY A 274 16.83 -9.96 11.94
C GLY A 274 17.99 -10.55 11.11
N ALA A 275 18.13 -11.88 11.10
CA ALA A 275 19.14 -12.57 10.27
C ALA A 275 18.90 -12.35 8.76
N ALA A 276 17.65 -12.40 8.29
CA ALA A 276 17.32 -12.11 6.89
C ALA A 276 17.67 -10.67 6.50
N VAL A 277 17.38 -9.69 7.38
CA VAL A 277 17.79 -8.29 7.18
C VAL A 277 19.31 -8.17 7.04
N MET A 278 20.06 -8.82 7.90
CA MET A 278 21.54 -8.79 7.84
C MET A 278 22.08 -9.49 6.58
N ALA A 279 21.42 -10.53 6.08
CA ALA A 279 21.77 -11.15 4.81
C ALA A 279 21.62 -10.17 3.62
N VAL A 280 20.55 -9.37 3.60
CA VAL A 280 20.38 -8.29 2.60
C VAL A 280 21.50 -7.26 2.71
N VAL A 281 21.89 -6.87 3.93
CA VAL A 281 23.01 -5.96 4.18
C VAL A 281 24.30 -6.49 3.56
N GLU A 282 24.61 -7.76 3.74
CA GLU A 282 25.82 -8.35 3.17
C GLU A 282 25.80 -8.38 1.62
N GLU A 283 24.66 -8.66 1.00
CA GLU A 283 24.54 -8.59 -0.46
C GLU A 283 24.73 -7.14 -0.97
N LEU A 284 24.15 -6.13 -0.29
CA LEU A 284 24.33 -4.73 -0.67
C LEU A 284 25.79 -4.25 -0.49
N LYS A 285 26.52 -4.77 0.51
CA LYS A 285 27.96 -4.51 0.65
C LYS A 285 28.75 -5.08 -0.52
N LYS A 286 28.42 -6.28 -1.01
CA LYS A 286 29.05 -6.87 -2.21
C LYS A 286 28.82 -5.99 -3.45
N LEU A 287 27.70 -5.28 -3.51
CA LEU A 287 27.38 -4.33 -4.57
C LEU A 287 28.03 -2.95 -4.37
N GLY A 288 28.87 -2.78 -3.33
CA GLY A 288 29.67 -1.58 -3.08
C GLY A 288 29.08 -0.58 -2.09
N ALA A 289 27.97 -0.92 -1.43
CA ALA A 289 27.41 -0.09 -0.37
C ALA A 289 28.26 -0.16 0.91
N THR A 290 28.25 0.92 1.68
CA THR A 290 28.83 0.96 3.04
C THR A 290 27.71 1.02 4.07
N VAL A 291 27.96 0.46 5.26
CA VAL A 291 26.93 0.36 6.31
C VAL A 291 27.47 0.92 7.61
N ARG A 292 26.62 1.63 8.35
CA ARG A 292 26.94 2.13 9.69
C ARG A 292 25.70 2.20 10.58
N ASP A 293 25.92 2.15 11.88
CA ASP A 293 24.86 2.32 12.85
C ASP A 293 24.37 3.78 12.87
N VAL A 294 23.05 3.93 13.02
CA VAL A 294 22.36 5.20 13.28
C VAL A 294 21.41 5.03 14.46
N SER A 295 20.86 6.13 14.97
CA SER A 295 19.90 6.09 16.07
C SER A 295 18.66 6.89 15.74
N LEU A 296 17.48 6.33 16.08
CA LEU A 296 16.15 6.94 15.97
C LEU A 296 15.47 6.94 17.35
N PRO A 297 15.97 7.70 18.32
CA PRO A 297 15.62 7.54 19.74
C PRO A 297 14.15 7.79 20.05
N ASN A 298 13.45 8.59 19.23
CA ASN A 298 12.03 8.89 19.43
C ASN A 298 11.10 7.83 18.81
N MET A 299 11.62 6.79 18.15
CA MET A 299 10.83 5.71 17.53
C MET A 299 9.90 5.02 18.56
N GLN A 300 10.34 4.86 19.81
CA GLN A 300 9.53 4.27 20.88
C GLN A 300 8.19 4.99 21.14
N HIS A 301 8.06 6.24 20.68
CA HIS A 301 6.84 7.03 20.82
C HIS A 301 5.97 7.00 19.56
N ALA A 302 6.37 6.28 18.51
CA ALA A 302 5.68 6.31 17.21
C ALA A 302 4.29 5.68 17.29
N ILE A 303 4.15 4.50 17.92
CA ILE A 303 2.85 3.81 18.10
C ILE A 303 1.85 4.71 18.82
N PRO A 304 2.10 5.23 20.05
CA PRO A 304 1.12 6.09 20.71
C PRO A 304 0.85 7.39 19.96
N ALA A 305 1.84 8.01 19.33
CA ALA A 305 1.63 9.23 18.53
C ALA A 305 0.74 8.97 17.31
N TYR A 306 0.98 7.88 16.58
CA TYR A 306 0.20 7.50 15.41
C TYR A 306 -1.26 7.21 15.80
N TYR A 307 -1.49 6.40 16.83
CA TYR A 307 -2.84 6.00 17.27
C TYR A 307 -3.60 7.11 18.03
N VAL A 308 -3.02 8.28 18.19
CA VAL A 308 -3.73 9.52 18.55
C VAL A 308 -4.04 10.33 17.28
N ILE A 309 -3.04 10.57 16.42
CA ILE A 309 -3.18 11.43 15.24
C ILE A 309 -4.14 10.81 14.21
N ALA A 310 -3.92 9.57 13.81
CA ALA A 310 -4.69 8.93 12.76
C ALA A 310 -6.18 8.76 13.12
N PRO A 311 -6.56 8.28 14.33
CA PRO A 311 -7.95 8.26 14.75
C PRO A 311 -8.58 9.65 14.87
N ALA A 312 -7.84 10.66 15.33
CA ALA A 312 -8.34 12.05 15.39
C ALA A 312 -8.74 12.56 13.99
N GLU A 313 -7.87 12.37 13.01
CA GLU A 313 -8.14 12.74 11.62
C GLU A 313 -9.26 11.89 11.01
N ALA A 314 -9.31 10.57 11.31
CA ALA A 314 -10.39 9.68 10.89
C ALA A 314 -11.75 10.14 11.43
N SER A 315 -11.86 10.53 12.69
CA SER A 315 -13.11 10.99 13.28
C SER A 315 -13.68 12.21 12.52
N SER A 316 -12.81 13.09 12.07
CA SER A 316 -13.16 14.25 11.25
C SER A 316 -13.50 13.84 9.80
N ASN A 317 -12.66 13.02 9.16
CA ASN A 317 -12.85 12.59 7.76
C ASN A 317 -14.11 11.75 7.58
N LEU A 318 -14.42 10.85 8.51
CA LEU A 318 -15.57 9.94 8.38
C LEU A 318 -16.87 10.57 8.90
N SER A 319 -16.87 11.80 9.40
CA SER A 319 -18.09 12.53 9.80
C SER A 319 -19.07 12.76 8.64
N ARG A 320 -18.55 12.79 7.41
CA ARG A 320 -19.35 12.98 6.18
C ARG A 320 -20.20 11.79 5.77
N PHE A 321 -19.88 10.58 6.27
CA PHE A 321 -20.62 9.36 5.96
C PHE A 321 -21.76 9.18 6.96
N ASP A 322 -22.93 9.69 6.62
CA ASP A 322 -24.08 9.83 7.52
C ASP A 322 -25.35 9.11 7.04
N GLY A 323 -25.33 8.55 5.82
CA GLY A 323 -26.48 7.89 5.21
C GLY A 323 -27.58 8.85 4.73
N VAL A 324 -27.32 10.17 4.72
CA VAL A 324 -28.27 11.18 4.26
C VAL A 324 -28.02 11.58 2.81
N ARG A 325 -26.79 12.00 2.49
CA ARG A 325 -26.40 12.42 1.14
C ARG A 325 -26.02 11.24 0.25
N PHE A 326 -25.35 10.25 0.82
CA PHE A 326 -24.93 8.99 0.17
C PHE A 326 -24.55 7.95 1.23
N GLY A 327 -24.37 6.72 0.79
CA GLY A 327 -23.96 5.62 1.65
C GLY A 327 -25.16 4.89 2.28
N TYR A 328 -24.83 3.94 3.16
CA TYR A 328 -25.83 3.14 3.87
C TYR A 328 -26.73 4.01 4.73
N ARG A 329 -28.04 3.82 4.59
CA ARG A 329 -29.10 4.42 5.42
C ARG A 329 -29.86 3.33 6.15
N CYS A 330 -30.06 3.48 7.46
CA CYS A 330 -30.85 2.55 8.24
C CYS A 330 -32.32 2.55 7.78
N GLU A 331 -32.98 1.39 7.91
CA GLU A 331 -34.38 1.24 7.62
C GLU A 331 -35.26 1.78 8.77
N ASP A 332 -36.40 2.38 8.44
CA ASP A 332 -37.43 2.86 9.36
C ASP A 332 -36.90 3.65 10.58
N PRO A 333 -36.19 4.75 10.38
CA PRO A 333 -35.72 5.61 11.48
C PRO A 333 -36.90 6.30 12.17
N ARG A 334 -36.88 6.34 13.50
CA ARG A 334 -37.94 6.99 14.32
C ARG A 334 -37.93 8.51 14.19
N ASP A 335 -36.75 9.07 14.07
CA ASP A 335 -36.50 10.50 13.93
C ASP A 335 -35.13 10.75 13.28
N LEU A 336 -34.76 12.02 13.06
CA LEU A 336 -33.50 12.41 12.45
C LEU A 336 -32.27 11.96 13.28
N THR A 337 -32.37 12.01 14.59
CA THR A 337 -31.29 11.56 15.48
C THR A 337 -31.07 10.06 15.39
N ASP A 338 -32.15 9.29 15.35
CA ASP A 338 -32.12 7.84 15.17
C ASP A 338 -31.56 7.49 13.79
N LEU A 339 -31.95 8.20 12.74
CA LEU A 339 -31.38 8.06 11.39
C LEU A 339 -29.85 8.13 11.42
N TYR A 340 -29.28 9.21 11.95
CA TYR A 340 -27.83 9.38 12.01
C TYR A 340 -27.14 8.31 12.86
N LYS A 341 -27.66 8.06 14.06
CA LYS A 341 -27.07 7.09 14.99
C LYS A 341 -27.07 5.68 14.41
N ARG A 342 -28.21 5.23 13.91
CA ARG A 342 -28.33 3.86 13.38
C ARG A 342 -27.58 3.69 12.05
N SER A 343 -27.70 4.64 11.12
CA SER A 343 -26.97 4.53 9.85
C SER A 343 -25.47 4.38 10.08
N ARG A 344 -24.89 5.15 11.01
CA ARG A 344 -23.48 5.04 11.35
C ARG A 344 -23.14 3.78 12.15
N ALA A 345 -23.99 3.42 13.12
CA ALA A 345 -23.77 2.23 13.94
C ALA A 345 -23.85 0.91 13.15
N GLU A 346 -24.75 0.84 12.18
CA GLU A 346 -25.00 -0.33 11.33
C GLU A 346 -24.08 -0.36 10.09
N GLY A 347 -23.67 0.83 9.60
CA GLY A 347 -22.85 0.97 8.38
C GLY A 347 -21.36 0.80 8.61
N PHE A 348 -20.83 1.17 9.80
CA PHE A 348 -19.41 1.03 10.13
C PHE A 348 -19.15 -0.24 10.94
N GLY A 349 -18.05 -0.91 10.63
CA GLY A 349 -17.50 -2.02 11.39
C GLY A 349 -16.93 -1.62 12.76
N SER A 350 -16.59 -2.61 13.57
CA SER A 350 -16.18 -2.42 14.97
C SER A 350 -14.88 -1.61 15.11
N GLU A 351 -13.87 -1.90 14.27
CA GLU A 351 -12.58 -1.21 14.34
C GLU A 351 -12.70 0.27 13.92
N VAL A 352 -13.44 0.56 12.87
CA VAL A 352 -13.70 1.93 12.42
C VAL A 352 -14.43 2.72 13.50
N LYS A 353 -15.46 2.14 14.12
CA LYS A 353 -16.18 2.77 15.25
C LYS A 353 -15.25 3.05 16.42
N ARG A 354 -14.37 2.11 16.79
CA ARG A 354 -13.37 2.29 17.84
C ARG A 354 -12.48 3.48 17.55
N ARG A 355 -11.90 3.58 16.34
CA ARG A 355 -11.01 4.68 15.96
C ARG A 355 -11.73 6.02 15.90
N ILE A 356 -12.97 6.07 15.41
CA ILE A 356 -13.80 7.30 15.45
C ILE A 356 -14.01 7.75 16.89
N MET A 357 -14.33 6.86 17.82
CA MET A 357 -14.54 7.20 19.23
C MET A 357 -13.26 7.70 19.90
N VAL A 358 -12.14 7.01 19.72
CA VAL A 358 -10.81 7.41 20.24
C VAL A 358 -10.43 8.79 19.68
N GLY A 359 -10.60 9.00 18.37
CA GLY A 359 -10.29 10.27 17.73
C GLY A 359 -11.16 11.41 18.21
N THR A 360 -12.45 11.19 18.36
CA THR A 360 -13.39 12.18 18.91
C THR A 360 -13.02 12.58 20.33
N TYR A 361 -12.65 11.59 21.16
CA TYR A 361 -12.17 11.84 22.51
C TYR A 361 -10.88 12.67 22.52
N ALA A 362 -9.89 12.31 21.70
CA ALA A 362 -8.62 13.02 21.62
C ALA A 362 -8.75 14.48 21.14
N LEU A 363 -9.81 14.81 20.39
CA LEU A 363 -10.11 16.14 19.91
C LEU A 363 -11.06 16.93 20.83
N SER A 364 -11.60 16.32 21.89
CA SER A 364 -12.57 16.97 22.78
C SER A 364 -11.93 18.03 23.67
N ALA A 365 -12.76 18.94 24.19
CA ALA A 365 -12.32 20.00 25.10
C ALA A 365 -11.62 19.43 26.33
N GLY A 366 -10.46 19.99 26.69
CA GLY A 366 -9.62 19.53 27.79
C GLY A 366 -8.63 18.40 27.45
N TYR A 367 -8.81 17.70 26.33
CA TYR A 367 -7.92 16.62 25.90
C TYR A 367 -7.11 16.95 24.64
N TYR A 368 -7.54 17.93 23.85
CA TYR A 368 -6.88 18.33 22.61
C TYR A 368 -5.38 18.63 22.81
N ASP A 369 -5.04 19.47 23.80
CA ASP A 369 -3.65 19.83 24.07
C ASP A 369 -2.86 18.67 24.64
N ALA A 370 -3.47 17.89 25.54
CA ALA A 370 -2.84 16.79 26.23
C ALA A 370 -2.52 15.59 25.31
N TYR A 371 -3.35 15.35 24.30
CA TYR A 371 -3.21 14.21 23.39
C TYR A 371 -2.81 14.66 21.99
N TYR A 372 -3.66 15.38 21.28
CA TYR A 372 -3.44 15.65 19.86
C TYR A 372 -2.23 16.57 19.62
N LEU A 373 -2.15 17.72 20.30
CA LEU A 373 -0.99 18.61 20.15
C LEU A 373 0.30 17.98 20.65
N LYS A 374 0.25 17.19 21.73
CA LYS A 374 1.41 16.46 22.22
C LYS A 374 1.88 15.43 21.18
N ALA A 375 0.97 14.67 20.57
CA ALA A 375 1.30 13.72 19.51
C ALA A 375 1.91 14.41 18.28
N GLN A 376 1.42 15.59 17.87
CA GLN A 376 2.02 16.38 16.80
C GLN A 376 3.44 16.87 17.13
N LYS A 377 3.71 17.24 18.39
CA LYS A 377 5.08 17.58 18.85
C LYS A 377 6.01 16.36 18.79
N ILE A 378 5.53 15.19 19.22
CA ILE A 378 6.29 13.92 19.11
C ILE A 378 6.55 13.56 17.65
N ARG A 379 5.56 13.72 16.77
CA ARG A 379 5.72 13.54 15.31
C ARG A 379 6.89 14.39 14.78
N ARG A 380 7.02 15.63 15.23
CA ARG A 380 8.14 16.50 14.85
C ARG A 380 9.49 15.95 15.36
N LEU A 381 9.55 15.42 16.57
CA LEU A 381 10.78 14.81 17.09
C LEU A 381 11.18 13.57 16.28
N ILE A 382 10.22 12.70 15.96
CA ILE A 382 10.47 11.53 15.10
C ILE A 382 11.00 11.96 13.72
N LYS A 383 10.40 13.00 13.11
CA LYS A 383 10.93 13.54 11.85
C LYS A 383 12.38 14.03 12.00
N ASN A 384 12.72 14.72 13.10
CA ASN A 384 14.04 15.25 13.33
C ASN A 384 15.10 14.13 13.48
N ASP A 385 14.75 12.97 14.08
CA ASP A 385 15.66 11.82 14.14
C ASP A 385 16.11 11.40 12.73
N PHE A 386 15.16 11.30 11.79
CA PHE A 386 15.47 10.97 10.40
C PHE A 386 16.31 12.05 9.71
N VAL A 387 16.00 13.32 9.92
CA VAL A 387 16.78 14.43 9.34
C VAL A 387 18.24 14.33 9.79
N GLN A 388 18.48 14.11 11.08
CA GLN A 388 19.84 13.95 11.63
C GLN A 388 20.52 12.67 11.09
N ALA A 389 19.81 11.56 11.02
CA ALA A 389 20.37 10.31 10.49
C ALA A 389 20.83 10.48 9.03
N PHE A 390 20.03 11.17 8.20
CA PHE A 390 20.33 11.39 6.78
C PHE A 390 21.48 12.39 6.51
N GLU A 391 21.95 13.13 7.49
CA GLU A 391 23.19 13.91 7.34
C GLU A 391 24.40 12.99 7.07
N GLY A 392 24.34 11.78 7.58
CA GLY A 392 25.44 10.84 7.50
C GLY A 392 25.19 9.62 6.61
N VAL A 393 23.97 9.31 6.19
CA VAL A 393 23.61 8.17 5.35
C VAL A 393 22.67 8.59 4.23
N ASP A 394 22.62 7.78 3.18
CA ASP A 394 21.80 8.03 1.99
C ASP A 394 20.48 7.28 2.07
N LEU A 395 20.44 6.17 2.80
CA LEU A 395 19.27 5.33 3.09
C LEU A 395 19.31 4.84 4.54
N ILE A 396 18.14 4.46 5.03
CA ILE A 396 17.97 3.63 6.23
C ILE A 396 17.38 2.29 5.81
N LEU A 397 17.92 1.20 6.37
CA LEU A 397 17.47 -0.16 6.11
C LEU A 397 17.08 -0.84 7.44
N GLY A 398 16.03 -1.66 7.38
CA GLY A 398 15.58 -2.44 8.54
C GLY A 398 14.46 -3.43 8.19
N PRO A 399 13.94 -4.17 9.17
CA PRO A 399 12.80 -5.06 8.96
C PRO A 399 11.55 -4.26 8.57
N THR A 400 10.69 -4.85 7.75
CA THR A 400 9.37 -4.24 7.50
C THR A 400 8.40 -4.55 8.64
N THR A 401 8.43 -5.77 9.16
CA THR A 401 7.56 -6.27 10.22
C THR A 401 8.37 -7.01 11.29
N PRO A 402 7.92 -7.01 12.57
CA PRO A 402 8.64 -7.72 13.62
C PRO A 402 8.49 -9.23 13.54
N ASN A 403 7.38 -9.74 12.99
CA ASN A 403 7.02 -11.15 12.89
C ASN A 403 6.62 -11.53 11.47
N PRO A 404 6.65 -12.83 11.10
CA PRO A 404 5.98 -13.32 9.89
C PRO A 404 4.46 -13.15 9.99
N ALA A 405 3.73 -13.35 8.87
CA ALA A 405 2.28 -13.30 8.82
C ALA A 405 1.64 -14.24 9.86
N TRP A 406 0.76 -13.70 10.71
CA TRP A 406 0.05 -14.45 11.75
C TRP A 406 -1.21 -15.13 11.20
N LYS A 407 -1.80 -16.04 11.99
CA LYS A 407 -3.02 -16.75 11.58
C LYS A 407 -4.25 -15.84 11.62
N LEU A 408 -5.17 -16.09 10.70
CA LEU A 408 -6.49 -15.43 10.71
C LEU A 408 -7.16 -15.63 12.07
N GLY A 409 -7.67 -14.55 12.67
CA GLY A 409 -8.32 -14.53 13.97
C GLY A 409 -7.40 -14.48 15.19
N GLU A 410 -6.09 -14.68 15.02
CA GLU A 410 -5.14 -14.79 16.15
C GLU A 410 -5.07 -13.52 17.01
N LYS A 411 -5.15 -12.34 16.38
CA LYS A 411 -5.01 -11.04 17.08
C LYS A 411 -6.33 -10.28 17.24
N ASN A 412 -7.48 -10.89 16.91
CA ASN A 412 -8.77 -10.18 16.91
C ASN A 412 -9.18 -9.66 18.30
N ASN A 413 -8.73 -10.29 19.37
CA ASN A 413 -9.05 -9.91 20.75
C ASN A 413 -7.97 -9.03 21.39
N ASP A 414 -6.87 -8.73 20.70
CA ASP A 414 -5.79 -7.88 21.21
C ASP A 414 -5.39 -6.81 20.16
N PRO A 415 -6.10 -5.68 20.09
CA PRO A 415 -5.79 -4.61 19.19
C PRO A 415 -4.38 -4.03 19.38
N VAL A 416 -3.85 -4.05 20.61
CA VAL A 416 -2.51 -3.51 20.90
C VAL A 416 -1.43 -4.40 20.28
N ALA A 417 -1.58 -5.73 20.38
CA ALA A 417 -0.67 -6.67 19.72
C ALA A 417 -0.68 -6.49 18.19
N GLN A 418 -1.86 -6.19 17.60
CA GLN A 418 -1.95 -5.88 16.18
C GLN A 418 -1.26 -4.55 15.84
N TYR A 419 -1.45 -3.51 16.66
CA TYR A 419 -0.82 -2.19 16.46
C TYR A 419 0.71 -2.23 16.54
N LEU A 420 1.27 -3.12 17.36
CA LEU A 420 2.71 -3.30 17.48
C LEU A 420 3.36 -3.90 16.22
N GLU A 421 2.60 -4.56 15.35
CA GLU A 421 3.12 -5.03 14.06
C GLU A 421 3.53 -3.89 13.11
N ASP A 422 3.02 -2.68 13.34
CA ASP A 422 3.33 -1.50 12.53
C ASP A 422 4.54 -0.70 13.04
N ILE A 423 5.23 -1.19 14.08
CA ILE A 423 6.27 -0.42 14.80
C ILE A 423 7.39 0.10 13.89
N TYR A 424 7.77 -0.66 12.86
CA TYR A 424 8.85 -0.27 11.94
C TYR A 424 8.36 0.58 10.77
N THR A 425 7.07 0.55 10.45
CA THR A 425 6.54 1.24 9.26
C THR A 425 6.01 2.63 9.55
N ILE A 426 5.33 2.85 10.69
CA ILE A 426 4.63 4.11 10.99
C ILE A 426 5.56 5.32 11.14
N THR A 427 6.81 5.13 11.51
CA THR A 427 7.78 6.23 11.67
C THR A 427 7.98 6.98 10.36
N ALA A 428 8.05 6.26 9.22
CA ALA A 428 8.16 6.85 7.89
C ALA A 428 6.92 7.66 7.51
N ASN A 429 5.72 7.21 7.92
CA ASN A 429 4.48 7.96 7.68
C ASN A 429 4.42 9.23 8.53
N LEU A 430 4.74 9.14 9.83
CA LEU A 430 4.82 10.31 10.72
C LEU A 430 5.82 11.34 10.24
N ALA A 431 6.95 10.91 9.68
CA ALA A 431 7.95 11.78 9.10
C ALA A 431 7.63 12.24 7.66
N GLY A 432 6.68 11.61 6.95
CA GLY A 432 6.33 11.90 5.56
C GLY A 432 7.33 11.37 4.52
N LEU A 433 8.24 10.49 4.91
CA LEU A 433 9.33 9.97 4.09
C LEU A 433 8.86 8.92 3.08
N PRO A 434 9.53 8.76 1.93
CA PRO A 434 9.33 7.60 1.06
C PRO A 434 9.89 6.34 1.72
N GLY A 435 9.22 5.21 1.51
CA GLY A 435 9.64 3.91 2.00
C GLY A 435 9.25 2.80 1.04
N LEU A 436 10.12 1.82 0.88
CA LEU A 436 9.90 0.67 0.03
C LEU A 436 10.13 -0.61 0.83
N SER A 437 9.25 -1.60 0.67
CA SER A 437 9.47 -2.98 1.15
C SER A 437 9.78 -3.88 -0.05
N MET A 438 10.75 -4.78 0.13
CA MET A 438 11.14 -5.76 -0.88
C MET A 438 11.32 -7.14 -0.26
N PRO A 439 11.18 -8.23 -1.04
CA PRO A 439 11.44 -9.59 -0.59
C PRO A 439 12.87 -9.79 -0.08
N ALA A 440 13.02 -10.46 1.07
CA ALA A 440 14.31 -10.72 1.70
C ALA A 440 14.55 -12.18 2.08
N GLY A 441 13.62 -13.07 1.80
CA GLY A 441 13.72 -14.49 2.14
C GLY A 441 12.44 -15.04 2.77
N PHE A 442 12.57 -16.16 3.46
CA PHE A 442 11.46 -16.88 4.08
C PHE A 442 11.83 -17.33 5.50
N VAL A 443 10.83 -17.31 6.38
CA VAL A 443 10.88 -17.90 7.73
C VAL A 443 9.70 -18.84 7.87
N ASP A 444 9.93 -20.12 8.17
CA ASP A 444 8.91 -21.17 8.23
C ASP A 444 8.04 -21.27 6.96
N GLY A 445 8.63 -21.02 5.78
CA GLY A 445 7.91 -21.01 4.50
C GLY A 445 7.08 -19.73 4.25
N LEU A 446 7.10 -18.76 5.16
CA LEU A 446 6.42 -17.48 5.02
C LEU A 446 7.37 -16.38 4.57
N PRO A 447 6.96 -15.50 3.66
CA PRO A 447 7.78 -14.40 3.19
C PRO A 447 8.22 -13.44 4.29
N VAL A 448 9.42 -12.88 4.13
CA VAL A 448 10.00 -11.82 4.93
C VAL A 448 10.36 -10.64 4.05
N GLY A 449 9.98 -9.44 4.47
CA GLY A 449 10.33 -8.19 3.80
C GLY A 449 11.34 -7.35 4.57
N VAL A 450 12.21 -6.69 3.81
CA VAL A 450 13.09 -5.63 4.30
C VAL A 450 12.61 -4.29 3.78
N GLN A 451 12.59 -3.26 4.62
CA GLN A 451 12.26 -1.92 4.18
C GLN A 451 13.49 -1.04 4.02
N LEU A 452 13.40 -0.17 3.03
CA LEU A 452 14.32 0.92 2.75
C LEU A 452 13.58 2.25 2.94
N LEU A 453 14.21 3.20 3.63
CA LEU A 453 13.70 4.57 3.79
C LEU A 453 14.73 5.54 3.22
N ALA A 454 14.29 6.62 2.57
CA ALA A 454 15.16 7.62 1.98
C ALA A 454 14.72 9.05 2.34
N PRO A 455 15.55 10.06 2.12
CA PRO A 455 15.12 11.46 2.15
C PRO A 455 13.96 11.74 1.20
N TYR A 456 13.26 12.85 1.41
CA TYR A 456 12.15 13.26 0.55
C TYR A 456 12.52 13.26 -0.93
N PHE A 457 11.63 12.77 -1.76
CA PHE A 457 11.75 12.74 -3.22
C PHE A 457 12.90 11.89 -3.76
N GLN A 458 13.42 10.94 -2.96
CA GLN A 458 14.44 9.98 -3.38
C GLN A 458 13.86 8.59 -3.67
N GLU A 459 12.64 8.52 -4.21
CA GLU A 459 11.99 7.26 -4.61
C GLU A 459 12.82 6.47 -5.61
N GLY A 460 13.47 7.18 -6.57
CA GLY A 460 14.35 6.56 -7.56
C GLY A 460 15.52 5.81 -6.91
N ARG A 461 16.08 6.32 -5.81
CA ARG A 461 17.14 5.64 -5.06
C ARG A 461 16.63 4.37 -4.38
N LEU A 462 15.44 4.39 -3.78
CA LEU A 462 14.81 3.21 -3.18
C LEU A 462 14.57 2.11 -4.21
N LEU A 463 14.00 2.48 -5.36
CA LEU A 463 13.74 1.58 -6.47
C LEU A 463 15.04 1.00 -7.05
N ASN A 464 16.07 1.82 -7.19
CA ASN A 464 17.38 1.36 -7.67
C ASN A 464 17.99 0.31 -6.76
N VAL A 465 18.07 0.57 -5.44
CA VAL A 465 18.64 -0.40 -4.49
C VAL A 465 17.88 -1.71 -4.51
N ALA A 466 16.55 -1.65 -4.52
CA ALA A 466 15.73 -2.85 -4.62
C ALA A 466 15.95 -3.59 -5.95
N HIS A 467 16.04 -2.88 -7.07
CA HIS A 467 16.30 -3.47 -8.38
C HIS A 467 17.68 -4.14 -8.43
N GLN A 468 18.74 -3.45 -8.02
CA GLN A 468 20.10 -4.01 -8.00
C GLN A 468 20.19 -5.26 -7.11
N TYR A 469 19.53 -5.27 -5.95
CA TYR A 469 19.41 -6.43 -5.10
C TYR A 469 18.67 -7.59 -5.80
N GLN A 470 17.60 -7.30 -6.53
CA GLN A 470 16.82 -8.27 -7.30
C GLN A 470 17.59 -8.85 -8.50
N GLN A 471 18.63 -8.16 -9.01
CA GLN A 471 19.51 -8.74 -10.06
C GLN A 471 20.45 -9.81 -9.53
N VAL A 472 20.75 -9.82 -8.23
CA VAL A 472 21.70 -10.77 -7.60
C VAL A 472 21.01 -11.79 -6.70
N THR A 473 19.69 -11.72 -6.56
CA THR A 473 18.87 -12.64 -5.74
C THR A 473 17.61 -13.07 -6.47
N ASP A 474 17.00 -14.18 -6.03
CA ASP A 474 15.81 -14.77 -6.66
C ASP A 474 14.55 -14.77 -5.77
N TRP A 475 14.58 -14.09 -4.62
CA TRP A 475 13.44 -14.10 -3.69
C TRP A 475 12.15 -13.63 -4.34
N HIS A 476 12.19 -12.55 -5.11
CA HIS A 476 11.06 -11.96 -5.83
C HIS A 476 10.50 -12.85 -6.96
N LYS A 477 11.24 -13.86 -7.41
CA LYS A 477 10.81 -14.82 -8.45
C LYS A 477 9.97 -15.96 -7.88
N GLN A 478 10.07 -16.21 -6.57
CA GLN A 478 9.31 -17.26 -5.90
C GLN A 478 7.80 -17.00 -6.01
N ALA A 479 7.03 -18.06 -6.10
CA ALA A 479 5.57 -18.04 -6.20
C ALA A 479 4.94 -18.94 -5.14
N PRO A 480 3.77 -18.57 -4.61
CA PRO A 480 3.03 -19.46 -3.72
C PRO A 480 2.55 -20.72 -4.48
N ALA A 481 2.60 -21.85 -3.81
CA ALA A 481 2.15 -23.12 -4.40
C ALA A 481 0.64 -23.07 -4.73
N GLY A 482 0.27 -23.49 -5.93
CA GLY A 482 -1.13 -23.50 -6.39
C GLY A 482 -1.62 -22.21 -7.06
N PHE A 483 -0.76 -21.18 -7.17
CA PHE A 483 -1.11 -19.89 -7.78
C PHE A 483 -0.17 -19.49 -8.93
#